data_265af231ea156b853e7a9fb981bfc44f
#
_entry.id   265af231ea156b853e7a9fb981bfc44f
#
_cell.length_a   1.000
_cell.length_b   1.000
_cell.length_c   1.000
_cell.angle_alpha   90.00
_cell.angle_beta   90.00
_cell.angle_gamma   90.00
#
_symmetry.space_group_name_H-M   'P 1'
#
loop_
_entity.id
_entity.type
_entity.pdbx_description
1 polymer ?
#
loop_
_entity_poly.entity_id
_entity_poly.type
_entity_poly.pdbx_seq_one_letter_code
_entity_poly.pdbx_strand_id
1 'polypeptide(L)'
;NIEQYDDLKISPLEFHKECLIEANDLSLSYGDKEVCSNLNFRVNIGDRVAIIGKNGSGKSSILKLINGDDIKFTGNFMLASGLKISYISQDTSYLKGNLSEFAYNNKIDETLFKTILRKLDFNREQFDKNMVDFSAGQKKKVLIAKSLCESAHLYIWDEPLNYIDIFSRIQIEKMILEYCPTLLFVEHDDAFCNNICTKNINLGL
;
A
#
# COMPACT_ATOMS: atom_id res chain seq x y z
N ASN A 1 8.54 17.72 25.17
CA ASN A 1 9.65 16.82 24.82
C ASN A 1 9.28 16.13 23.52
N ILE A 2 9.84 16.62 22.43
CA ILE A 2 9.85 15.93 21.15
C ILE A 2 10.93 14.85 21.33
N GLU A 3 10.53 13.62 21.64
CA GLU A 3 11.43 12.50 21.57
C GLU A 3 11.90 12.38 20.13
N GLN A 4 13.17 12.63 19.88
CA GLN A 4 13.85 12.28 18.64
C GLN A 4 13.80 10.75 18.55
N TYR A 5 12.88 10.25 17.72
CA TYR A 5 12.92 8.85 17.30
C TYR A 5 14.00 8.75 16.23
N ASP A 6 15.21 8.39 16.68
CA ASP A 6 16.35 8.12 15.84
C ASP A 6 16.02 6.98 14.85
N ASP A 7 16.33 7.23 13.59
CA ASP A 7 16.49 6.30 12.47
C ASP A 7 15.56 5.07 12.43
N LEU A 8 14.32 5.29 12.05
CA LEU A 8 13.46 4.22 11.56
C LEU A 8 14.11 3.60 10.32
N LYS A 9 14.59 2.36 10.43
CA LYS A 9 15.12 1.63 9.27
C LYS A 9 14.00 1.00 8.45
N ILE A 10 13.16 1.81 7.83
CA ILE A 10 12.31 1.36 6.72
C ILE A 10 13.25 1.23 5.52
N SER A 11 13.42 0.03 5.02
CA SER A 11 14.37 -0.23 3.94
C SER A 11 13.67 -0.95 2.79
N PRO A 12 13.17 -0.21 1.80
CA PRO A 12 12.74 -0.82 0.55
C PRO A 12 13.88 -1.63 -0.06
N LEU A 13 13.55 -2.79 -0.63
CA LEU A 13 14.54 -3.63 -1.29
C LEU A 13 14.92 -3.04 -2.66
N GLU A 14 16.19 -3.08 -2.97
CA GLU A 14 16.68 -2.81 -4.32
C GLU A 14 16.37 -3.97 -5.26
N PHE A 15 16.07 -3.67 -6.51
CA PHE A 15 15.83 -4.67 -7.55
C PHE A 15 16.79 -4.48 -8.73
N HIS A 16 17.20 -5.57 -9.34
CA HIS A 16 18.21 -5.56 -10.41
C HIS A 16 17.69 -5.03 -11.76
N LYS A 17 16.38 -4.91 -11.94
CA LYS A 17 15.74 -4.36 -13.14
C LYS A 17 15.04 -3.04 -12.80
N GLU A 18 15.18 -2.06 -13.68
CA GLU A 18 14.52 -0.77 -13.53
C GLU A 18 13.00 -0.88 -13.65
N CYS A 19 12.51 -1.63 -14.66
CA CYS A 19 11.08 -1.82 -14.88
C CYS A 19 10.54 -3.00 -14.07
N LEU A 20 9.58 -2.74 -13.19
CA LEU A 20 8.92 -3.75 -12.38
C LEU A 20 7.63 -4.26 -13.00
N ILE A 21 6.86 -3.37 -13.64
CA ILE A 21 5.57 -3.68 -14.26
C ILE A 21 5.49 -3.00 -15.62
N GLU A 22 5.02 -3.72 -16.62
CA GLU A 22 4.69 -3.17 -17.93
C GLU A 22 3.37 -3.76 -18.44
N ALA A 23 2.48 -2.90 -18.87
CA ALA A 23 1.20 -3.25 -19.46
C ALA A 23 1.03 -2.55 -20.81
N ASN A 24 0.65 -3.32 -21.82
CA ASN A 24 0.37 -2.82 -23.16
C ASN A 24 -0.97 -3.38 -23.62
N ASP A 25 -1.92 -2.50 -23.93
CA ASP A 25 -3.29 -2.82 -24.33
C ASP A 25 -4.00 -3.78 -23.35
N LEU A 26 -3.69 -3.63 -22.06
CA LEU A 26 -4.21 -4.47 -21.00
C LEU A 26 -5.70 -4.20 -20.77
N SER A 27 -6.52 -5.24 -20.84
CA SER A 27 -7.94 -5.21 -20.47
C SER A 27 -8.25 -6.28 -19.45
N LEU A 28 -9.03 -5.95 -18.42
CA LEU A 28 -9.40 -6.85 -17.33
C LEU A 28 -10.89 -7.18 -17.36
N SER A 29 -11.25 -8.43 -17.05
CA SER A 29 -12.64 -8.86 -16.99
C SER A 29 -12.92 -9.83 -15.84
N TYR A 30 -14.15 -9.81 -15.34
CA TYR A 30 -14.74 -10.80 -14.45
C TYR A 30 -15.89 -11.50 -15.18
N GLY A 31 -15.69 -12.78 -15.53
CA GLY A 31 -16.61 -13.48 -16.43
C GLY A 31 -16.69 -12.75 -17.76
N ASP A 32 -17.90 -12.40 -18.17
CA ASP A 32 -18.16 -11.66 -19.43
C ASP A 32 -18.16 -10.14 -19.25
N LYS A 33 -17.96 -9.64 -18.04
CA LYS A 33 -17.96 -8.20 -17.75
C LYS A 33 -16.53 -7.64 -17.79
N GLU A 34 -16.26 -6.81 -18.81
CA GLU A 34 -15.06 -5.99 -18.85
C GLU A 34 -15.14 -4.89 -17.77
N VAL A 35 -14.06 -4.72 -16.98
CA VAL A 35 -13.98 -3.71 -15.91
C VAL A 35 -13.08 -2.55 -16.27
N CYS A 36 -12.04 -2.79 -17.06
CA CYS A 36 -11.21 -1.74 -17.66
C CYS A 36 -10.53 -2.28 -18.91
N SER A 37 -10.19 -1.40 -19.85
CA SER A 37 -9.65 -1.76 -21.15
C SER A 37 -8.58 -0.81 -21.65
N ASN A 38 -7.75 -1.31 -22.58
CA ASN A 38 -6.74 -0.57 -23.31
C ASN A 38 -5.75 0.21 -22.40
N LEU A 39 -5.38 -0.39 -21.26
CA LEU A 39 -4.45 0.23 -20.34
C LEU A 39 -3.02 0.07 -20.83
N ASN A 40 -2.30 1.18 -20.83
CA ASN A 40 -0.89 1.24 -21.19
C ASN A 40 -0.16 1.98 -20.07
N PHE A 41 0.70 1.26 -19.34
CA PHE A 41 1.47 1.87 -18.26
C PHE A 41 2.75 1.09 -17.96
N ARG A 42 3.68 1.78 -17.29
CA ARG A 42 4.93 1.22 -16.81
C ARG A 42 5.23 1.74 -15.41
N VAL A 43 5.67 0.84 -14.53
CA VAL A 43 6.11 1.16 -13.17
C VAL A 43 7.58 0.79 -13.03
N ASN A 44 8.40 1.78 -12.75
CA ASN A 44 9.83 1.62 -12.53
C ASN A 44 10.15 1.70 -11.02
N ILE A 45 11.33 1.25 -10.64
CA ILE A 45 11.85 1.45 -9.28
C ILE A 45 11.82 2.95 -8.94
N GLY A 46 11.36 3.24 -7.72
CA GLY A 46 11.24 4.61 -7.20
C GLY A 46 9.99 5.35 -7.64
N ASP A 47 9.19 4.79 -8.55
CA ASP A 47 7.91 5.38 -8.91
C ASP A 47 6.91 5.31 -7.75
N ARG A 48 6.15 6.38 -7.59
CA ARG A 48 4.97 6.42 -6.72
C ARG A 48 3.76 6.76 -7.60
N VAL A 49 2.97 5.72 -7.85
CA VAL A 49 1.94 5.72 -8.90
C VAL A 49 0.56 5.65 -8.30
N ALA A 50 -0.26 6.67 -8.52
CA ALA A 50 -1.68 6.62 -8.19
C ALA A 50 -2.50 6.03 -9.34
N ILE A 51 -3.42 5.11 -9.02
CA ILE A 51 -4.45 4.64 -9.95
C ILE A 51 -5.70 5.48 -9.71
N ILE A 52 -6.10 6.22 -10.74
CA ILE A 52 -7.21 7.18 -10.70
C ILE A 52 -8.34 6.68 -11.59
N GLY A 53 -9.58 6.83 -11.13
CA GLY A 53 -10.77 6.45 -11.89
C GLY A 53 -12.02 6.43 -11.02
N LYS A 54 -13.18 6.36 -11.64
CA LYS A 54 -14.48 6.28 -10.95
C LYS A 54 -14.59 4.99 -10.12
N ASN A 55 -15.51 4.98 -9.16
CA ASN A 55 -15.81 3.75 -8.43
C ASN A 55 -16.33 2.69 -9.41
N GLY A 56 -15.81 1.46 -9.28
CA GLY A 56 -16.13 0.37 -10.19
C GLY A 56 -15.33 0.35 -11.50
N SER A 57 -14.38 1.27 -11.72
CA SER A 57 -13.54 1.32 -12.93
C SER A 57 -12.41 0.27 -12.98
N GLY A 58 -12.33 -0.62 -11.99
CA GLY A 58 -11.32 -1.68 -11.99
C GLY A 58 -10.02 -1.37 -11.25
N LYS A 59 -9.93 -0.27 -10.48
CA LYS A 59 -8.72 0.11 -9.73
C LYS A 59 -8.19 -1.04 -8.85
N SER A 60 -9.03 -1.56 -7.97
CA SER A 60 -8.66 -2.70 -7.11
C SER A 60 -8.37 -3.97 -7.89
N SER A 61 -8.98 -4.15 -9.06
CA SER A 61 -8.73 -5.31 -9.93
C SER A 61 -7.31 -5.29 -10.49
N ILE A 62 -6.81 -4.11 -10.87
CA ILE A 62 -5.42 -3.94 -11.30
C ILE A 62 -4.46 -4.25 -10.14
N LEU A 63 -4.72 -3.73 -8.94
CA LEU A 63 -3.89 -4.02 -7.78
C LEU A 63 -3.86 -5.52 -7.46
N LYS A 64 -4.99 -6.20 -7.56
CA LYS A 64 -5.10 -7.65 -7.36
C LYS A 64 -4.34 -8.44 -8.43
N LEU A 65 -4.48 -8.07 -9.71
CA LEU A 65 -3.70 -8.70 -10.79
C LEU A 65 -2.20 -8.60 -10.51
N ILE A 66 -1.72 -7.42 -10.14
CA ILE A 66 -0.30 -7.19 -9.83
C ILE A 66 0.14 -7.97 -8.59
N ASN A 67 -0.75 -8.14 -7.60
CA ASN A 67 -0.49 -8.95 -6.41
C ASN A 67 -0.48 -10.46 -6.70
N GLY A 68 -0.85 -10.89 -7.90
CA GLY A 68 -0.84 -12.29 -8.33
C GLY A 68 -2.18 -13.02 -8.19
N ASP A 69 -3.27 -12.30 -7.97
CA ASP A 69 -4.61 -12.87 -7.95
C ASP A 69 -5.00 -13.34 -9.36
N ASP A 70 -5.82 -14.39 -9.44
CA ASP A 70 -6.31 -14.96 -10.72
C ASP A 70 -7.39 -14.05 -11.34
N ILE A 71 -6.94 -13.02 -12.05
CA ILE A 71 -7.79 -12.08 -12.80
C ILE A 71 -7.62 -12.34 -14.29
N LYS A 72 -8.73 -12.58 -15.00
CA LYS A 72 -8.71 -12.72 -16.47
C LYS A 72 -8.34 -11.41 -17.13
N PHE A 73 -7.37 -11.48 -18.05
CA PHE A 73 -6.96 -10.32 -18.82
C PHE A 73 -6.65 -10.67 -20.28
N THR A 74 -6.64 -9.65 -21.11
CA THR A 74 -6.14 -9.68 -22.49
C THR A 74 -5.10 -8.58 -22.67
N GLY A 75 -4.34 -8.62 -23.77
CA GLY A 75 -3.19 -7.74 -23.98
C GLY A 75 -1.90 -8.29 -23.37
N ASN A 76 -0.91 -7.46 -23.21
CA ASN A 76 0.39 -7.83 -22.65
C ASN A 76 0.52 -7.29 -21.24
N PHE A 77 0.83 -8.16 -20.30
CA PHE A 77 1.12 -7.82 -18.92
C PHE A 77 2.39 -8.52 -18.47
N MET A 78 3.38 -7.74 -18.03
CA MET A 78 4.64 -8.24 -17.52
C MET A 78 4.83 -7.75 -16.09
N LEU A 79 5.08 -8.69 -15.20
CA LEU A 79 5.55 -8.45 -13.84
C LEU A 79 6.95 -9.03 -13.71
N ALA A 80 7.91 -8.26 -13.22
CA ALA A 80 9.27 -8.72 -13.04
C ALA A 80 9.31 -9.92 -12.05
N SER A 81 10.01 -10.98 -12.43
CA SER A 81 10.09 -12.20 -11.61
C SER A 81 10.91 -11.98 -10.34
N GLY A 82 10.48 -12.57 -9.23
CA GLY A 82 11.19 -12.49 -7.95
C GLY A 82 10.89 -11.22 -7.15
N LEU A 83 9.87 -10.45 -7.53
CA LEU A 83 9.42 -9.30 -6.73
C LEU A 83 8.85 -9.78 -5.39
N LYS A 84 9.29 -9.12 -4.32
CA LYS A 84 8.60 -9.15 -3.03
C LYS A 84 7.62 -7.99 -2.99
N ILE A 85 6.35 -8.29 -2.80
CA ILE A 85 5.25 -7.33 -2.77
C ILE A 85 4.71 -7.24 -1.35
N SER A 86 4.54 -6.01 -0.85
CA SER A 86 3.78 -5.71 0.35
C SER A 86 2.42 -5.17 -0.05
N TYR A 87 1.34 -5.84 0.34
CA TYR A 87 -0.02 -5.51 -0.08
C TYR A 87 -0.91 -5.12 1.11
N ILE A 88 -1.56 -3.97 1.00
CA ILE A 88 -2.65 -3.55 1.89
C ILE A 88 -3.96 -3.62 1.13
N SER A 89 -4.87 -4.50 1.57
CA SER A 89 -6.24 -4.59 1.05
C SER A 89 -7.17 -3.59 1.73
N GLN A 90 -8.34 -3.36 1.13
CA GLN A 90 -9.41 -2.59 1.78
C GLN A 90 -9.97 -3.30 3.01
N ASP A 91 -10.01 -4.64 2.99
CA ASP A 91 -10.54 -5.45 4.07
C ASP A 91 -9.61 -5.47 5.28
N THR A 92 -10.15 -5.12 6.44
CA THR A 92 -9.48 -5.15 7.75
C THR A 92 -10.15 -6.11 8.73
N SER A 93 -11.18 -6.83 8.30
CA SER A 93 -12.03 -7.67 9.17
C SER A 93 -11.28 -8.84 9.80
N TYR A 94 -10.20 -9.30 9.18
CA TYR A 94 -9.37 -10.40 9.66
C TYR A 94 -8.43 -10.04 10.82
N LEU A 95 -8.28 -8.74 11.13
CA LEU A 95 -7.39 -8.28 12.20
C LEU A 95 -7.96 -8.64 13.57
N LYS A 96 -7.25 -9.49 14.29
CA LYS A 96 -7.58 -9.98 15.64
C LYS A 96 -6.31 -10.29 16.44
N GLY A 97 -6.47 -10.44 17.75
CA GLY A 97 -5.34 -10.69 18.65
C GLY A 97 -4.60 -9.42 19.05
N ASN A 98 -3.47 -9.57 19.70
CA ASN A 98 -2.63 -8.46 20.12
C ASN A 98 -1.59 -8.08 19.07
N LEU A 99 -1.05 -6.87 19.17
CA LEU A 99 -0.09 -6.33 18.20
C LEU A 99 1.25 -7.08 18.18
N SER A 100 1.72 -7.59 19.32
CA SER A 100 2.98 -8.34 19.39
C SER A 100 2.87 -9.69 18.68
N GLU A 101 1.77 -10.41 18.91
CA GLU A 101 1.47 -11.67 18.22
C GLU A 101 1.29 -11.44 16.70
N PHE A 102 0.64 -10.34 16.32
CA PHE A 102 0.49 -9.95 14.93
C PHE A 102 1.85 -9.70 14.25
N ALA A 103 2.74 -8.96 14.92
CA ALA A 103 4.09 -8.71 14.40
C ALA A 103 4.89 -10.01 14.25
N TYR A 104 4.81 -10.90 15.23
CA TYR A 104 5.49 -12.21 15.19
C TYR A 104 4.98 -13.08 14.02
N ASN A 105 3.65 -13.20 13.88
CA ASN A 105 3.03 -14.01 12.83
C ASN A 105 3.31 -13.48 11.42
N ASN A 106 3.46 -12.17 11.27
CA ASN A 106 3.82 -11.53 10.00
C ASN A 106 5.34 -11.41 9.78
N LYS A 107 6.17 -11.91 10.72
CA LYS A 107 7.65 -11.90 10.65
C LYS A 107 8.23 -10.50 10.44
N ILE A 108 7.63 -9.50 11.07
CA ILE A 108 8.12 -8.12 11.08
C ILE A 108 8.75 -7.76 12.41
N ASP A 109 9.65 -6.78 12.40
CA ASP A 109 10.28 -6.28 13.61
C ASP A 109 9.26 -5.59 14.51
N GLU A 110 9.03 -6.12 15.72
CA GLU A 110 8.02 -5.62 16.65
C GLU A 110 8.35 -4.21 17.14
N THR A 111 9.63 -3.91 17.35
CA THR A 111 10.06 -2.60 17.84
C THR A 111 9.81 -1.54 16.78
N LEU A 112 10.21 -1.78 15.55
CA LEU A 112 9.94 -0.91 14.41
C LEU A 112 8.42 -0.72 14.21
N PHE A 113 7.66 -1.81 14.23
CA PHE A 113 6.21 -1.80 14.07
C PHE A 113 5.52 -0.92 15.13
N LYS A 114 5.84 -1.12 16.40
CA LYS A 114 5.30 -0.30 17.49
C LYS A 114 5.76 1.16 17.41
N THR A 115 6.97 1.41 16.93
CA THR A 115 7.48 2.78 16.73
C THR A 115 6.74 3.51 15.62
N ILE A 116 6.47 2.85 14.50
CA ILE A 116 5.63 3.42 13.42
C ILE A 116 4.23 3.70 13.95
N LEU A 117 3.61 2.77 14.69
CA LEU A 117 2.29 2.98 15.26
C LEU A 117 2.24 4.19 16.21
N ARG A 118 3.28 4.42 17.02
CA ARG A 118 3.38 5.64 17.84
C ARG A 118 3.47 6.91 17.00
N LYS A 119 4.23 6.89 15.91
CA LYS A 119 4.26 8.01 14.94
C LYS A 119 2.88 8.26 14.31
N LEU A 120 2.04 7.23 14.21
CA LEU A 120 0.66 7.30 13.72
C LEU A 120 -0.36 7.54 14.86
N ASP A 121 0.09 8.11 15.97
CA ASP A 121 -0.75 8.51 17.11
C ASP A 121 -1.42 7.34 17.85
N PHE A 122 -0.75 6.19 17.95
CA PHE A 122 -1.14 5.12 18.87
C PHE A 122 -0.66 5.44 20.28
N ASN A 123 -1.57 5.57 21.22
CA ASN A 123 -1.26 5.76 22.63
C ASN A 123 -0.99 4.42 23.35
N ARG A 124 -0.48 4.49 24.58
CA ARG A 124 -0.08 3.32 25.36
C ARG A 124 -1.23 2.32 25.56
N GLU A 125 -2.43 2.82 25.82
CA GLU A 125 -3.61 1.97 26.07
C GLU A 125 -4.01 1.13 24.85
N GLN A 126 -3.77 1.64 23.63
CA GLN A 126 -4.08 0.95 22.38
C GLN A 126 -3.19 -0.27 22.16
N PHE A 127 -1.93 -0.22 22.65
CA PHE A 127 -1.02 -1.36 22.50
C PHE A 127 -1.43 -2.60 23.30
N ASP A 128 -2.24 -2.42 24.34
CA ASP A 128 -2.70 -3.50 25.21
C ASP A 128 -4.07 -4.07 24.79
N LYS A 129 -4.72 -3.46 23.79
CA LYS A 129 -6.03 -3.88 23.28
C LYS A 129 -5.94 -4.97 22.22
N ASN A 130 -7.03 -5.75 22.12
CA ASN A 130 -7.23 -6.65 20.98
C ASN A 130 -7.60 -5.85 19.74
N MET A 131 -7.03 -6.19 18.59
CA MET A 131 -7.32 -5.49 17.32
C MET A 131 -8.78 -5.61 16.86
N VAL A 132 -9.55 -6.57 17.36
CA VAL A 132 -11.00 -6.65 17.14
C VAL A 132 -11.69 -5.38 17.61
N ASP A 133 -11.22 -4.79 18.72
CA ASP A 133 -11.79 -3.59 19.35
C ASP A 133 -11.27 -2.28 18.76
N PHE A 134 -10.40 -2.36 17.75
CA PHE A 134 -9.88 -1.19 17.07
C PHE A 134 -10.91 -0.55 16.15
N SER A 135 -10.91 0.79 16.11
CA SER A 135 -11.65 1.54 15.10
C SER A 135 -11.15 1.22 13.69
N ALA A 136 -11.95 1.54 12.67
CA ALA A 136 -11.55 1.36 11.28
C ALA A 136 -10.22 2.08 10.96
N GLY A 137 -10.04 3.31 11.45
CA GLY A 137 -8.80 4.06 11.29
C GLY A 137 -7.61 3.41 12.00
N GLN A 138 -7.79 2.90 13.21
CA GLN A 138 -6.74 2.18 13.94
C GLN A 138 -6.32 0.90 13.19
N LYS A 139 -7.27 0.14 12.65
CA LYS A 139 -6.99 -1.05 11.83
C LYS A 139 -6.20 -0.69 10.56
N LYS A 140 -6.54 0.41 9.90
CA LYS A 140 -5.76 0.91 8.73
C LYS A 140 -4.35 1.30 9.13
N LYS A 141 -4.15 1.99 10.26
CA LYS A 141 -2.81 2.33 10.79
C LYS A 141 -1.98 1.07 11.04
N VAL A 142 -2.57 0.00 11.56
CA VAL A 142 -1.91 -1.30 11.75
C VAL A 142 -1.40 -1.87 10.43
N LEU A 143 -2.23 -1.86 9.37
CA LEU A 143 -1.84 -2.36 8.05
C LEU A 143 -0.75 -1.51 7.40
N ILE A 144 -0.83 -0.19 7.52
CA ILE A 144 0.22 0.72 7.02
C ILE A 144 1.54 0.47 7.77
N ALA A 145 1.51 0.38 9.09
CA ALA A 145 2.70 0.10 9.90
C ALA A 145 3.30 -1.28 9.55
N LYS A 146 2.47 -2.31 9.38
CA LYS A 146 2.91 -3.63 8.90
C LYS A 146 3.62 -3.50 7.55
N SER A 147 2.97 -2.89 6.58
CA SER A 147 3.52 -2.73 5.22
C SER A 147 4.86 -2.02 5.23
N LEU A 148 4.99 -0.93 5.99
CA LEU A 148 6.25 -0.18 6.13
C LEU A 148 7.35 -0.97 6.85
N CYS A 149 7.01 -1.97 7.67
CA CYS A 149 7.97 -2.89 8.29
C CYS A 149 8.42 -4.02 7.35
N GLU A 150 7.64 -4.31 6.31
CA GLU A 150 7.99 -5.35 5.35
C GLU A 150 9.08 -4.84 4.40
N SER A 151 10.16 -5.60 4.26
CA SER A 151 11.16 -5.33 3.22
C SER A 151 10.64 -5.84 1.88
N ALA A 152 10.16 -4.94 1.05
CA ALA A 152 9.56 -5.25 -0.25
C ALA A 152 10.20 -4.45 -1.39
N HIS A 153 10.09 -4.95 -2.62
CA HIS A 153 10.47 -4.23 -3.83
C HIS A 153 9.35 -3.31 -4.32
N LEU A 154 8.09 -3.71 -4.09
CA LEU A 154 6.89 -2.99 -4.51
C LEU A 154 5.87 -2.99 -3.37
N TYR A 155 5.35 -1.83 -3.04
CA TYR A 155 4.28 -1.64 -2.08
C TYR A 155 3.00 -1.34 -2.84
N ILE A 156 1.92 -2.07 -2.52
CA ILE A 156 0.60 -1.92 -3.14
C ILE A 156 -0.41 -1.59 -2.05
N TRP A 157 -1.04 -0.42 -2.15
CA TRP A 157 -1.97 0.05 -1.14
C TRP A 157 -3.35 0.38 -1.74
N ASP A 158 -4.38 -0.34 -1.29
CA ASP A 158 -5.76 -0.15 -1.74
C ASP A 158 -6.56 0.66 -0.70
N GLU A 159 -6.75 1.95 -0.97
CA GLU A 159 -7.42 2.95 -0.13
C GLU A 159 -6.90 2.95 1.32
N PRO A 160 -5.60 3.15 1.53
CA PRO A 160 -5.00 3.03 2.86
C PRO A 160 -5.44 4.14 3.82
N LEU A 161 -5.79 5.33 3.31
CA LEU A 161 -6.07 6.51 4.14
C LEU A 161 -7.52 6.65 4.58
N ASN A 162 -8.42 5.74 4.17
CA ASN A 162 -9.79 5.77 4.64
C ASN A 162 -9.85 5.69 6.17
N TYR A 163 -10.57 6.64 6.79
CA TYR A 163 -10.72 6.79 8.25
C TYR A 163 -9.43 7.20 8.99
N ILE A 164 -8.36 7.57 8.28
CA ILE A 164 -7.12 8.07 8.88
C ILE A 164 -7.26 9.58 9.16
N ASP A 165 -6.85 9.99 10.36
CA ASP A 165 -6.81 11.39 10.75
C ASP A 165 -5.71 12.18 10.01
N ILE A 166 -5.87 13.50 9.95
CA ILE A 166 -4.97 14.39 9.21
C ILE A 166 -3.52 14.31 9.73
N PHE A 167 -3.33 14.22 11.04
CA PHE A 167 -1.99 14.12 11.62
C PHE A 167 -1.27 12.87 11.14
N SER A 168 -1.92 11.71 11.23
CA SER A 168 -1.37 10.44 10.76
C SER A 168 -1.11 10.44 9.25
N ARG A 169 -1.96 11.10 8.43
CA ARG A 169 -1.72 11.26 6.99
C ARG A 169 -0.42 12.00 6.72
N ILE A 170 -0.18 13.11 7.40
CA ILE A 170 1.07 13.89 7.27
C ILE A 170 2.28 13.04 7.64
N GLN A 171 2.18 12.21 8.69
CA GLN A 171 3.29 11.31 9.06
C GLN A 171 3.54 10.24 8.00
N ILE A 172 2.48 9.68 7.40
CA ILE A 172 2.58 8.70 6.31
C ILE A 172 3.26 9.33 5.09
N GLU A 173 2.84 10.54 4.68
CA GLU A 173 3.47 11.29 3.59
C GLU A 173 4.98 11.49 3.83
N LYS A 174 5.34 11.95 5.05
CA LYS A 174 6.73 12.15 5.42
C LYS A 174 7.55 10.87 5.30
N MET A 175 7.03 9.74 5.80
CA MET A 175 7.71 8.45 5.71
C MET A 175 7.87 8.00 4.25
N ILE A 176 6.85 8.17 3.40
CA ILE A 176 6.93 7.84 1.98
C ILE A 176 7.99 8.69 1.26
N LEU A 177 8.05 9.99 1.54
CA LEU A 177 9.01 10.89 0.91
C LEU A 177 10.44 10.67 1.42
N GLU A 178 10.60 10.28 2.67
CA GLU A 178 11.90 10.00 3.29
C GLU A 178 12.51 8.69 2.78
N TYR A 179 11.71 7.62 2.73
CA TYR A 179 12.21 6.27 2.37
C TYR A 179 12.04 5.92 0.90
N CYS A 180 11.32 6.73 0.14
CA CYS A 180 11.14 6.61 -1.31
C CYS A 180 10.80 5.20 -1.79
N PRO A 181 9.82 4.49 -1.20
CA PRO A 181 9.43 3.17 -1.67
C PRO A 181 8.87 3.24 -3.09
N THR A 182 9.03 2.18 -3.88
CA THR A 182 8.23 2.01 -5.09
C THR A 182 6.82 1.67 -4.66
N LEU A 183 5.87 2.55 -4.93
CA LEU A 183 4.51 2.50 -4.39
C LEU A 183 3.48 2.60 -5.51
N LEU A 184 2.53 1.67 -5.52
CA LEU A 184 1.34 1.71 -6.37
C LEU A 184 0.11 1.75 -5.46
N PHE A 185 -0.77 2.71 -5.64
CA PHE A 185 -1.89 2.89 -4.71
C PHE A 185 -3.14 3.44 -5.36
N VAL A 186 -4.26 3.16 -4.71
CA VAL A 186 -5.57 3.78 -4.99
C VAL A 186 -5.89 4.70 -3.82
N GLU A 187 -6.16 5.96 -4.09
CA GLU A 187 -6.57 6.95 -3.10
C GLU A 187 -7.47 8.01 -3.74
N HIS A 188 -8.33 8.62 -2.90
CA HIS A 188 -9.24 9.70 -3.29
C HIS A 188 -8.84 11.06 -2.70
N ASP A 189 -7.78 11.11 -1.91
CA ASP A 189 -7.23 12.32 -1.32
C ASP A 189 -6.30 13.01 -2.33
N ASP A 190 -6.80 14.06 -3.00
CA ASP A 190 -6.05 14.80 -4.01
C ASP A 190 -4.78 15.44 -3.44
N ALA A 191 -4.82 15.92 -2.19
CA ALA A 191 -3.67 16.54 -1.56
C ALA A 191 -2.55 15.51 -1.34
N PHE A 192 -2.89 14.34 -0.82
CA PHE A 192 -1.95 13.24 -0.65
C PHE A 192 -1.36 12.79 -2.00
N CYS A 193 -2.23 12.58 -3.00
CA CYS A 193 -1.78 12.20 -4.34
C CYS A 193 -0.81 13.23 -4.92
N ASN A 194 -1.14 14.51 -4.87
CA ASN A 194 -0.30 15.59 -5.39
C ASN A 194 1.05 15.70 -4.67
N ASN A 195 1.09 15.40 -3.37
CA ASN A 195 2.32 15.50 -2.58
C ASN A 195 3.30 14.35 -2.85
N ILE A 196 2.80 13.14 -3.11
CA ILE A 196 3.67 11.95 -3.18
C ILE A 196 3.82 11.33 -4.57
N CYS A 197 2.88 11.55 -5.51
CA CYS A 197 2.91 10.91 -6.83
C CYS A 197 4.07 11.37 -7.70
N THR A 198 4.66 10.42 -8.40
CA THR A 198 5.56 10.67 -9.54
C THR A 198 4.83 10.54 -10.88
N LYS A 199 3.79 9.73 -10.93
CA LYS A 199 2.93 9.53 -12.12
C LYS A 199 1.56 8.97 -11.74
N ASN A 200 0.61 9.02 -12.69
CA ASN A 200 -0.75 8.50 -12.54
C ASN A 200 -1.09 7.50 -13.65
N ILE A 201 -1.94 6.52 -13.32
CA ILE A 201 -2.62 5.63 -14.25
C ILE A 201 -4.10 5.98 -14.22
N ASN A 202 -4.64 6.46 -15.35
CA ASN A 202 -6.05 6.85 -15.45
C ASN A 202 -6.87 5.72 -16.08
N LEU A 203 -7.91 5.28 -15.35
CA LEU A 203 -8.85 4.25 -15.81
C LEU A 203 -10.10 4.91 -16.37
N GLY A 204 -10.01 5.41 -17.60
CA GLY A 204 -11.13 5.99 -18.35
C GLY A 204 -11.86 7.11 -17.58
N LEU A 205 -11.75 8.34 -18.03
CA LEU A 205 -12.66 9.44 -17.66
C LEU A 205 -13.94 9.34 -18.47
#